data_02bdf9d2b5439f28570b4aae9296bc4e
#
_entry.id   02bdf9d2b5439f28570b4aae9296bc4e
#
_cell.length_a   1.000
_cell.length_b   1.000
_cell.length_c   1.000
_cell.angle_alpha   90.00
_cell.angle_beta   90.00
_cell.angle_gamma   90.00
#
_symmetry.space_group_name_H-M   'P 1'
#
loop_
_entity.id
_entity.type
_entity.pdbx_description
1 polymer ?
#
loop_
_entity_poly.entity_id
_entity_poly.type
_entity_poly.pdbx_seq_one_letter_code
_entity_poly.pdbx_strand_id
1 'polypeptide(L)'
;LFIDLHDREKLEKFREHMVPWSKAHHIDMFFSCDQYLEFLPEGINKGSGIRWLCNYLNVPIENTLAAGDAENDIAMLQAVKTPCVMKNARPEMYPYGVYITENDNNHSGIAEIIQKFMLD
;
A
#
# COMPACT_ATOMS: atom_id res chain seq x y z
N LEU A 1 -0.13 6.08 -15.62
CA LEU A 1 1.12 5.49 -15.15
C LEU A 1 2.31 6.14 -15.84
N PHE A 2 3.24 6.69 -15.08
CA PHE A 2 4.52 7.18 -15.57
C PHE A 2 5.64 6.29 -15.05
N ILE A 3 6.60 5.98 -15.91
CA ILE A 3 7.68 5.02 -15.63
C ILE A 3 9.02 5.69 -15.88
N ASP A 4 9.91 5.62 -14.90
CA ASP A 4 11.33 5.86 -15.10
C ASP A 4 12.12 4.77 -14.36
N LEU A 5 12.87 3.96 -15.10
CA LEU A 5 13.57 2.78 -14.57
C LEU A 5 14.86 3.13 -13.82
N HIS A 6 15.32 4.37 -13.92
CA HIS A 6 16.66 4.76 -13.48
C HIS A 6 16.69 6.01 -12.60
N ASP A 7 15.60 6.78 -12.55
CA ASP A 7 15.60 8.09 -11.90
C ASP A 7 14.31 8.34 -11.09
N ARG A 8 14.29 7.83 -9.87
CA ARG A 8 13.21 8.06 -8.89
C ARG A 8 13.04 9.55 -8.58
N GLU A 9 14.14 10.30 -8.43
CA GLU A 9 14.09 11.71 -8.09
C GLU A 9 13.37 12.53 -9.17
N LYS A 10 13.54 12.17 -10.43
CA LYS A 10 12.84 12.79 -11.55
C LYS A 10 11.32 12.56 -11.46
N LEU A 11 10.89 11.34 -11.10
CA LEU A 11 9.47 11.04 -10.89
C LEU A 11 8.89 11.79 -9.68
N GLU A 12 9.68 11.98 -8.61
CA GLU A 12 9.26 12.76 -7.44
C GLU A 12 9.07 14.23 -7.80
N LYS A 13 10.00 14.85 -8.50
CA LYS A 13 9.87 16.22 -9.01
C LYS A 13 8.67 16.37 -9.97
N PHE A 14 8.44 15.36 -10.81
CA PHE A 14 7.26 15.33 -11.67
C PHE A 14 5.96 15.26 -10.86
N ARG A 15 5.89 14.37 -9.85
CA ARG A 15 4.74 14.31 -8.94
C ARG A 15 4.48 15.66 -8.27
N GLU A 16 5.50 16.31 -7.72
CA GLU A 16 5.38 17.62 -7.10
C GLU A 16 4.82 18.68 -8.07
N HIS A 17 5.33 18.70 -9.29
CA HIS A 17 4.85 19.60 -10.34
C HIS A 17 3.38 19.35 -10.68
N MET A 18 2.93 18.10 -10.64
CA MET A 18 1.57 17.71 -10.99
C MET A 18 0.54 17.88 -9.85
N VAL A 19 0.96 18.19 -8.61
CA VAL A 19 0.05 18.33 -7.45
C VAL A 19 -1.10 19.33 -7.71
N PRO A 20 -0.88 20.56 -8.25
CA PRO A 20 -1.99 21.48 -8.50
C PRO A 20 -2.98 20.93 -9.54
N TRP A 21 -2.45 20.29 -10.58
CA TRP A 21 -3.26 19.67 -11.62
C TRP A 21 -4.08 18.48 -11.08
N SER A 22 -3.45 17.60 -10.33
CA SER A 22 -4.12 16.41 -9.78
C SER A 22 -5.28 16.79 -8.86
N LYS A 23 -5.08 17.79 -7.99
CA LYS A 23 -6.16 18.32 -7.14
C LYS A 23 -7.32 18.91 -7.93
N ALA A 24 -7.01 19.69 -8.99
CA ALA A 24 -8.03 20.30 -9.83
C ALA A 24 -8.86 19.28 -10.63
N HIS A 25 -8.31 18.07 -10.85
CA HIS A 25 -8.94 17.01 -11.64
C HIS A 25 -9.38 15.81 -10.81
N HIS A 26 -9.33 15.90 -9.47
CA HIS A 26 -9.70 14.81 -8.57
C HIS A 26 -8.93 13.50 -8.87
N ILE A 27 -7.60 13.63 -8.95
CA ILE A 27 -6.68 12.52 -9.22
C ILE A 27 -5.75 12.35 -8.02
N ASP A 28 -5.63 11.14 -7.51
CA ASP A 28 -4.61 10.75 -6.56
C ASP A 28 -3.36 10.25 -7.27
N MET A 29 -2.19 10.57 -6.71
CA MET A 29 -0.89 10.14 -7.23
C MET A 29 -0.10 9.43 -6.14
N PHE A 30 0.41 8.24 -6.42
CA PHE A 30 1.23 7.48 -5.50
C PHE A 30 2.22 6.58 -6.24
N PHE A 31 3.26 6.18 -5.54
CA PHE A 31 4.24 5.23 -6.05
C PHE A 31 3.85 3.80 -5.70
N SER A 32 3.78 2.90 -6.68
CA SER A 32 3.64 1.46 -6.46
C SER A 32 4.98 0.73 -6.32
N CYS A 33 6.04 1.35 -6.83
CA CYS A 33 7.43 0.99 -6.59
C CYS A 33 8.32 2.21 -6.93
N ASP A 34 9.61 2.09 -6.83
CA ASP A 34 10.55 3.20 -7.10
C ASP A 34 10.49 3.76 -8.52
N GLN A 35 9.98 2.97 -9.44
CA GLN A 35 10.01 3.25 -10.88
C GLN A 35 8.65 3.65 -11.45
N TYR A 36 7.55 3.50 -10.67
CA TYR A 36 6.18 3.66 -11.16
C TYR A 36 5.43 4.70 -10.35
N LEU A 37 5.07 5.81 -11.00
CA LEU A 37 4.14 6.80 -10.48
C LEU A 37 2.77 6.57 -11.11
N GLU A 38 1.79 6.23 -10.29
CA GLU A 38 0.42 5.92 -10.69
C GLU A 38 -0.51 7.11 -10.45
N PHE A 39 -1.52 7.23 -11.33
CA PHE A 39 -2.56 8.24 -11.29
C PHE A 39 -3.90 7.52 -11.31
N LEU A 40 -4.69 7.67 -10.27
CA LEU A 40 -6.02 7.08 -10.15
C LEU A 40 -7.04 8.15 -9.79
N PRO A 41 -8.33 7.94 -10.07
CA PRO A 41 -9.37 8.82 -9.56
C PRO A 41 -9.28 8.96 -8.05
N GLU A 42 -9.57 10.16 -7.53
CA GLU A 42 -9.55 10.47 -6.11
C GLU A 42 -10.33 9.44 -5.28
N GLY A 43 -9.72 8.93 -4.23
CA GLY A 43 -10.31 7.92 -3.34
C GLY A 43 -10.29 6.48 -3.89
N ILE A 44 -9.80 6.26 -5.11
CA ILE A 44 -9.62 4.91 -5.67
C ILE A 44 -8.21 4.43 -5.35
N ASN A 45 -8.12 3.49 -4.42
CA ASN A 45 -6.87 2.92 -3.93
C ASN A 45 -7.10 1.50 -3.37
N LYS A 46 -6.05 0.83 -2.93
CA LYS A 46 -6.15 -0.53 -2.36
C LYS A 46 -7.05 -0.60 -1.12
N GLY A 47 -7.10 0.47 -0.31
CA GLY A 47 -7.97 0.53 0.87
C GLY A 47 -9.46 0.62 0.51
N SER A 48 -9.83 1.46 -0.46
CA SER A 48 -11.22 1.53 -0.95
C SER A 48 -11.64 0.21 -1.60
N GLY A 49 -10.72 -0.45 -2.32
CA GLY A 49 -10.95 -1.78 -2.89
C GLY A 49 -11.24 -2.85 -1.82
N ILE A 50 -10.48 -2.88 -0.72
CA ILE A 50 -10.73 -3.81 0.39
C ILE A 50 -12.10 -3.53 1.04
N ARG A 51 -12.44 -2.27 1.33
CA ARG A 51 -13.74 -1.93 1.90
C ARG A 51 -14.90 -2.37 1.01
N TRP A 52 -14.77 -2.13 -0.29
CA TRP A 52 -15.75 -2.60 -1.27
C TRP A 52 -15.87 -4.12 -1.27
N LEU A 53 -14.74 -4.85 -1.29
CA LEU A 53 -14.72 -6.30 -1.29
C LEU A 53 -15.30 -6.89 -0.01
N CYS A 54 -14.98 -6.33 1.15
CA CYS A 54 -15.56 -6.74 2.43
C CYS A 54 -17.09 -6.59 2.42
N ASN A 55 -17.59 -5.47 1.92
CA ASN A 55 -19.03 -5.27 1.78
C ASN A 55 -19.66 -6.27 0.80
N TYR A 56 -19.03 -6.50 -0.34
CA TYR A 56 -19.53 -7.43 -1.35
C TYR A 56 -19.57 -8.87 -0.84
N LEU A 57 -18.55 -9.30 -0.10
CA LEU A 57 -18.45 -10.65 0.47
C LEU A 57 -19.16 -10.79 1.83
N ASN A 58 -19.69 -9.70 2.37
CA ASN A 58 -20.30 -9.66 3.70
C ASN A 58 -19.32 -10.09 4.82
N VAL A 59 -18.05 -9.70 4.67
CA VAL A 59 -16.98 -9.95 5.64
C VAL A 59 -16.77 -8.68 6.48
N PRO A 60 -16.87 -8.75 7.81
CA PRO A 60 -16.54 -7.61 8.66
C PRO A 60 -15.09 -7.17 8.50
N ILE A 61 -14.86 -5.86 8.45
CA ILE A 61 -13.51 -5.30 8.30
C ILE A 61 -12.59 -5.69 9.47
N GLU A 62 -13.16 -5.95 10.64
CA GLU A 62 -12.49 -6.44 11.85
C GLU A 62 -11.86 -7.83 11.67
N ASN A 63 -12.29 -8.58 10.67
CA ASN A 63 -11.76 -9.90 10.33
C ASN A 63 -10.76 -9.87 9.17
N THR A 64 -10.19 -8.70 8.89
CA THR A 64 -9.27 -8.53 7.77
C THR A 64 -7.82 -8.37 8.23
N LEU A 65 -6.94 -8.93 7.43
CA LEU A 65 -5.50 -8.77 7.53
C LEU A 65 -4.95 -8.37 6.17
N ALA A 66 -3.95 -7.50 6.16
CA ALA A 66 -3.24 -7.15 4.94
C ALA A 66 -1.74 -6.99 5.20
N ALA A 67 -0.93 -7.30 4.19
CA ALA A 67 0.50 -7.07 4.18
C ALA A 67 0.89 -6.10 3.07
N GLY A 68 1.81 -5.17 3.36
CA GLY A 68 2.26 -4.19 2.40
C GLY A 68 3.70 -3.75 2.63
N ASP A 69 4.32 -3.16 1.61
CA ASP A 69 5.71 -2.72 1.66
C ASP A 69 5.96 -1.36 0.97
N ALA A 70 4.98 -0.79 0.27
CA ALA A 70 5.13 0.41 -0.52
C ALA A 70 4.01 1.46 -0.29
N GLU A 71 4.23 2.68 -0.78
CA GLU A 71 3.33 3.83 -0.58
C GLU A 71 1.88 3.52 -0.98
N ASN A 72 1.66 2.79 -2.07
CA ASN A 72 0.32 2.41 -2.54
C ASN A 72 -0.40 1.42 -1.63
N ASP A 73 0.27 0.85 -0.63
CA ASP A 73 -0.30 -0.05 0.38
C ASP A 73 -0.81 0.70 1.63
N ILE A 74 -0.42 1.96 1.81
CA ILE A 74 -0.78 2.74 3.02
C ILE A 74 -2.29 2.74 3.24
N ALA A 75 -3.07 3.06 2.22
CA ALA A 75 -4.53 3.09 2.31
C ALA A 75 -5.13 1.71 2.66
N MET A 76 -4.51 0.63 2.17
CA MET A 76 -4.89 -0.75 2.50
C MET A 76 -4.57 -1.06 3.97
N LEU A 77 -3.36 -0.76 4.42
CA LEU A 77 -2.94 -0.99 5.81
C LEU A 77 -3.81 -0.21 6.80
N GLN A 78 -4.21 1.02 6.46
CA GLN A 78 -5.13 1.83 7.26
C GLN A 78 -6.58 1.33 7.25
N ALA A 79 -6.96 0.53 6.25
CA ALA A 79 -8.33 0.04 6.10
C ALA A 79 -8.61 -1.23 6.90
N VAL A 80 -7.62 -2.07 7.13
CA VAL A 80 -7.77 -3.39 7.75
C VAL A 80 -7.58 -3.37 9.26
N LYS A 81 -8.06 -4.41 9.93
CA LYS A 81 -7.89 -4.58 11.39
C LYS A 81 -6.46 -4.95 11.76
N THR A 82 -5.83 -5.82 10.98
CA THR A 82 -4.47 -6.33 11.26
C THR A 82 -3.52 -5.96 10.12
N PRO A 83 -3.01 -4.72 10.10
CA PRO A 83 -2.03 -4.31 9.11
C PRO A 83 -0.65 -4.87 9.47
N CYS A 84 0.00 -5.50 8.50
CA CYS A 84 1.36 -6.03 8.61
C CYS A 84 2.27 -5.33 7.59
N VAL A 85 3.44 -4.92 8.01
CA VAL A 85 4.45 -4.32 7.13
C VAL A 85 5.58 -5.32 6.91
N MET A 86 5.99 -5.48 5.66
CA MET A 86 7.08 -6.37 5.30
C MET A 86 8.43 -5.80 5.74
N LYS A 87 9.35 -6.65 6.19
CA LYS A 87 10.71 -6.27 6.59
C LYS A 87 11.48 -5.46 5.54
N ASN A 88 11.26 -5.77 4.26
CA ASN A 88 11.89 -5.08 3.14
C ASN A 88 11.24 -3.75 2.80
N ALA A 89 10.18 -3.34 3.50
CA ALA A 89 9.57 -2.03 3.31
C ALA A 89 10.53 -0.91 3.73
N ARG A 90 10.33 0.28 3.18
CA ARG A 90 11.05 1.47 3.64
C ARG A 90 10.63 1.83 5.07
N PRO A 91 11.52 2.40 5.90
CA PRO A 91 11.24 2.71 7.31
C PRO A 91 9.99 3.58 7.53
N GLU A 92 9.66 4.47 6.59
CA GLU A 92 8.45 5.29 6.64
C GLU A 92 7.13 4.50 6.57
N MET A 93 7.20 3.22 6.18
CA MET A 93 6.05 2.32 6.17
C MET A 93 5.75 1.69 7.54
N TYR A 94 6.76 1.53 8.39
CA TYR A 94 6.63 0.82 9.66
C TYR A 94 5.53 1.37 10.60
N PRO A 95 5.28 2.68 10.68
CA PRO A 95 4.21 3.22 11.51
C PRO A 95 2.79 2.76 11.11
N TYR A 96 2.60 2.22 9.90
CA TYR A 96 1.30 1.74 9.42
C TYR A 96 1.01 0.29 9.80
N GLY A 97 1.99 -0.44 10.36
CA GLY A 97 1.82 -1.84 10.77
C GLY A 97 1.66 -2.00 12.27
N VAL A 98 0.80 -2.92 12.69
CA VAL A 98 0.81 -3.46 14.07
C VAL A 98 1.84 -4.57 14.22
N TYR A 99 2.32 -5.09 13.09
CA TYR A 99 3.36 -6.11 13.02
C TYR A 99 4.29 -5.83 11.84
N ILE A 100 5.59 -5.94 12.08
CA ILE A 100 6.63 -5.89 11.06
C ILE A 100 7.24 -7.28 10.99
N THR A 101 7.29 -7.87 9.79
CA THR A 101 7.83 -9.23 9.63
C THR A 101 9.31 -9.31 9.95
N GLU A 102 9.76 -10.43 10.48
CA GLU A 102 11.19 -10.74 10.68
C GLU A 102 11.84 -11.18 9.37
N ASN A 103 11.03 -11.72 8.45
CA ASN A 103 11.46 -12.17 7.14
C ASN A 103 10.96 -11.22 6.04
N ASP A 104 11.74 -11.07 4.98
CA ASP A 104 11.38 -10.24 3.83
C ASP A 104 10.51 -11.02 2.80
N ASN A 105 10.19 -10.37 1.68
CA ASN A 105 9.40 -10.94 0.60
C ASN A 105 10.07 -12.15 -0.08
N ASN A 106 11.40 -12.27 -0.03
CA ASN A 106 12.16 -13.39 -0.61
C ASN A 106 12.34 -14.55 0.37
N HIS A 107 12.09 -14.34 1.67
CA HIS A 107 12.30 -15.28 2.74
C HIS A 107 11.01 -15.64 3.50
N SER A 108 9.88 -15.71 2.76
CA SER A 108 8.60 -16.19 3.30
C SER A 108 7.95 -15.30 4.37
N GLY A 109 8.15 -13.98 4.35
CA GLY A 109 7.51 -13.06 5.29
C GLY A 109 5.99 -13.14 5.30
N ILE A 110 5.34 -13.45 4.17
CA ILE A 110 3.89 -13.68 4.13
C ILE A 110 3.50 -14.96 4.88
N ALA A 111 4.29 -16.03 4.77
CA ALA A 111 4.03 -17.28 5.53
C ALA A 111 4.14 -17.04 7.04
N GLU A 112 5.08 -16.21 7.48
CA GLU A 112 5.21 -15.78 8.87
C GLU A 112 3.94 -15.08 9.38
N ILE A 113 3.37 -14.16 8.59
CA ILE A 113 2.12 -13.47 8.92
C ILE A 113 0.97 -14.48 9.03
N ILE A 114 0.82 -15.37 8.05
CA ILE A 114 -0.23 -16.40 8.04
C ILE A 114 -0.09 -17.29 9.28
N GLN A 115 1.11 -17.75 9.58
CA GLN A 115 1.38 -18.61 10.72
C GLN A 115 1.06 -17.93 12.06
N LYS A 116 1.37 -16.61 12.16
CA LYS A 116 1.15 -15.84 13.39
C LYS A 116 -0.29 -15.48 13.66
N PHE A 117 -1.07 -15.18 12.60
CA PHE A 117 -2.40 -14.57 12.75
C PHE A 117 -3.56 -15.42 12.23
N MET A 118 -3.30 -16.47 11.47
CA MET A 118 -4.34 -17.27 10.81
C MET A 118 -4.26 -18.78 11.15
N LEU A 119 -3.13 -19.27 11.62
CA LEU A 119 -2.93 -20.68 12.00
C LEU A 119 -2.60 -20.73 13.48
N ASP A 120 -3.56 -21.16 14.29
CA ASP A 120 -3.37 -21.52 15.71
C ASP A 120 -2.88 -22.95 15.89
#